data_8dcdbe8b340dc7de23f1c037627c6911
#
_entry.id   8dcdbe8b340dc7de23f1c037627c6911
#
_cell.length_a   1.000
_cell.length_b   1.000
_cell.length_c   1.000
_cell.angle_alpha   90.00
_cell.angle_beta   90.00
_cell.angle_gamma   90.00
#
_symmetry.space_group_name_H-M   'P 1'
#
loop_
_entity.id
_entity.type
_entity.pdbx_description
1 polymer ?
#
loop_
_entity_poly.entity_id
_entity_poly.type
_entity_poly.pdbx_seq_one_letter_code
_entity_poly.pdbx_strand_id
1 'polypeptide(L)'
;MEHSEERPTELIDCFIGIDPGVEGAVVVLGRQSELIAVHDMPVVKSGNRRELMVRELANILDQYFSQYGHDKVFVTLEKHTPRPGQGISSQCKLARICGIIEGIVSAFGVSYQIAHPRTWSKVMRDVEGSDVKTRAILSASRRWSELDLSKKKHHNRADAALLAEYGRIYHDTAVELQGQ
;
A
#
# COMPACT_ATOMS: atom_id res chain seq x y z
N MET A 1 40.20 -11.37 2.06
CA MET A 1 39.25 -11.84 1.05
C MET A 1 37.93 -12.03 1.77
N GLU A 2 37.14 -10.99 1.83
CA GLU A 2 35.77 -11.06 2.36
C GLU A 2 34.89 -11.64 1.26
N HIS A 3 34.43 -12.85 1.45
CA HIS A 3 33.34 -13.40 0.67
C HIS A 3 32.09 -12.62 1.08
N SER A 4 31.66 -11.67 0.25
CA SER A 4 30.31 -11.15 0.27
C SER A 4 29.40 -12.32 -0.11
N GLU A 5 28.86 -13.02 0.88
CA GLU A 5 27.74 -13.91 0.67
C GLU A 5 26.59 -13.04 0.14
N GLU A 6 26.39 -13.09 -1.17
CA GLU A 6 25.14 -12.61 -1.80
C GLU A 6 24.02 -13.39 -1.13
N ARG A 7 23.26 -12.71 -0.25
CA ARG A 7 22.01 -13.29 0.27
C ARG A 7 21.14 -13.59 -0.94
N PRO A 8 20.68 -14.85 -1.12
CA PRO A 8 19.72 -15.15 -2.17
C PRO A 8 18.54 -14.19 -2.01
N THR A 9 18.10 -13.57 -3.10
CA THR A 9 16.95 -12.67 -3.11
C THR A 9 15.76 -13.49 -2.69
N GLU A 10 15.40 -13.44 -1.41
CA GLU A 10 14.29 -14.23 -0.88
C GLU A 10 13.01 -13.76 -1.56
N LEU A 11 12.24 -14.74 -2.02
CA LEU A 11 11.01 -14.47 -2.76
C LEU A 11 9.96 -13.87 -1.82
N ILE A 12 9.44 -12.71 -2.17
CA ILE A 12 8.35 -12.08 -1.44
C ILE A 12 7.07 -12.88 -1.68
N ASP A 13 6.38 -13.22 -0.58
CA ASP A 13 5.14 -14.00 -0.60
C ASP A 13 3.90 -13.13 -0.33
N CYS A 14 4.10 -11.95 0.25
CA CYS A 14 3.02 -11.05 0.66
C CYS A 14 3.33 -9.60 0.27
N PHE A 15 2.40 -8.96 -0.43
CA PHE A 15 2.51 -7.57 -0.87
C PHE A 15 1.41 -6.74 -0.22
N ILE A 16 1.79 -5.70 0.50
CA ILE A 16 0.86 -4.82 1.20
C ILE A 16 0.87 -3.46 0.54
N GLY A 17 -0.28 -3.00 0.08
CA GLY A 17 -0.46 -1.63 -0.40
C GLY A 17 -1.20 -0.78 0.62
N ILE A 18 -0.71 0.43 0.86
CA ILE A 18 -1.30 1.35 1.83
C ILE A 18 -1.59 2.70 1.17
N ASP A 19 -2.88 3.04 1.08
CA ASP A 19 -3.34 4.40 0.82
C ASP A 19 -3.42 5.14 2.17
N PRO A 20 -2.51 6.11 2.45
CA PRO A 20 -2.48 6.79 3.72
C PRO A 20 -3.62 7.80 3.84
N GLY A 21 -4.15 7.95 5.04
CA GLY A 21 -5.20 8.92 5.34
C GLY A 21 -6.26 8.32 6.26
N VAL A 22 -7.10 9.19 6.82
CA VAL A 22 -8.19 8.76 7.73
C VAL A 22 -9.35 8.05 7.00
N GLU A 23 -9.37 8.08 5.70
CA GLU A 23 -10.30 7.34 4.84
C GLU A 23 -9.58 6.32 3.96
N GLY A 24 -8.28 6.17 4.16
CA GLY A 24 -7.44 5.25 3.43
C GLY A 24 -7.72 3.77 3.71
N ALA A 25 -6.88 2.92 3.17
CA ALA A 25 -7.02 1.47 3.31
C ALA A 25 -5.65 0.78 3.30
N VAL A 26 -5.64 -0.44 3.82
CA VAL A 26 -4.56 -1.41 3.71
C VAL A 26 -5.10 -2.61 2.95
N VAL A 27 -4.46 -2.99 1.87
CA VAL A 27 -4.80 -4.19 1.09
C VAL A 27 -3.61 -5.12 1.04
N VAL A 28 -3.88 -6.39 1.24
CA VAL A 28 -2.90 -7.47 1.27
C VAL A 28 -3.14 -8.40 0.10
N LEU A 29 -2.13 -8.56 -0.74
CA LEU A 29 -2.11 -9.49 -1.86
C LEU A 29 -1.06 -10.57 -1.64
N GLY A 30 -1.33 -11.76 -2.11
CA GLY A 30 -0.36 -12.83 -2.20
C GLY A 30 0.53 -12.69 -3.45
N ARG A 31 1.47 -13.60 -3.58
CA ARG A 31 2.46 -13.60 -4.66
C ARG A 31 1.86 -13.69 -6.06
N GLN A 32 0.75 -14.39 -6.24
CA GLN A 32 0.04 -14.53 -7.51
C GLN A 32 -1.03 -13.46 -7.72
N SER A 33 -0.95 -12.35 -6.97
CA SER A 33 -1.93 -11.25 -7.00
C SER A 33 -3.31 -11.63 -6.43
N GLU A 34 -3.44 -12.73 -5.70
CA GLU A 34 -4.68 -13.10 -5.03
C GLU A 34 -4.98 -12.14 -3.87
N LEU A 35 -6.23 -11.74 -3.71
CA LEU A 35 -6.68 -10.87 -2.61
C LEU A 35 -6.73 -11.68 -1.30
N ILE A 36 -5.89 -11.33 -0.33
CA ILE A 36 -5.84 -11.97 0.99
C ILE A 36 -6.72 -11.22 1.98
N ALA A 37 -6.58 -9.90 2.05
CA ALA A 37 -7.32 -9.09 3.01
C ALA A 37 -7.47 -7.63 2.58
N VAL A 38 -8.50 -7.00 3.15
CA VAL A 38 -8.79 -5.57 2.99
C VAL A 38 -9.15 -4.99 4.35
N HIS A 39 -8.45 -3.94 4.76
CA HIS A 39 -8.73 -3.20 5.98
C HIS A 39 -8.94 -1.72 5.63
N ASP A 40 -10.08 -1.15 6.04
CA ASP A 40 -10.20 0.31 6.06
C ASP A 40 -9.24 0.85 7.14
N MET A 41 -8.70 2.05 6.94
CA MET A 41 -7.79 2.65 7.90
C MET A 41 -8.44 2.72 9.30
N PRO A 42 -7.80 2.17 10.34
CA PRO A 42 -8.37 2.15 11.68
C PRO A 42 -8.35 3.57 12.27
N VAL A 43 -9.54 4.12 12.50
CA VAL A 43 -9.70 5.49 13.00
C VAL A 43 -10.71 5.56 14.14
N VAL A 44 -10.43 6.42 15.09
CA VAL A 44 -11.38 6.82 16.13
C VAL A 44 -11.97 8.18 15.80
N LYS A 45 -13.27 8.34 16.07
CA LYS A 45 -13.95 9.65 15.97
C LYS A 45 -13.90 10.34 17.32
N SER A 46 -13.42 11.59 17.35
CA SER A 46 -13.46 12.48 18.50
C SER A 46 -14.15 13.79 18.07
N GLY A 47 -15.45 13.89 18.34
CA GLY A 47 -16.30 14.94 17.80
C GLY A 47 -16.29 14.92 16.26
N ASN A 48 -15.93 16.05 15.64
CA ASN A 48 -15.82 16.16 14.18
C ASN A 48 -14.44 15.74 13.63
N ARG A 49 -13.54 15.25 14.48
CA ARG A 49 -12.20 14.84 14.07
C ARG A 49 -12.13 13.32 13.96
N ARG A 50 -11.37 12.84 12.97
CA ARG A 50 -10.94 11.46 12.88
C ARG A 50 -9.45 11.40 13.12
N GLU A 51 -9.03 10.45 13.94
CA GLU A 51 -7.62 10.23 14.30
C GLU A 51 -7.24 8.79 14.06
N LEU A 52 -6.03 8.57 13.54
CA LEU A 52 -5.49 7.23 13.31
C LEU A 52 -5.31 6.50 14.65
N MET A 53 -5.80 5.28 14.74
CA MET A 53 -5.52 4.35 15.82
C MET A 53 -4.19 3.65 15.54
N VAL A 54 -3.09 4.28 15.95
CA VAL A 54 -1.72 3.85 15.60
C VAL A 54 -1.45 2.41 16.02
N ARG A 55 -1.84 2.03 17.26
CA ARG A 55 -1.66 0.65 17.77
C ARG A 55 -2.44 -0.36 16.95
N GLU A 56 -3.66 -0.02 16.57
CA GLU A 56 -4.50 -0.91 15.77
C GLU A 56 -3.93 -1.13 14.37
N LEU A 57 -3.41 -0.06 13.74
CA LEU A 57 -2.72 -0.19 12.47
C LEU A 57 -1.46 -1.06 12.61
N ALA A 58 -0.67 -0.86 13.67
CA ALA A 58 0.50 -1.69 13.94
C ALA A 58 0.12 -3.17 14.11
N ASN A 59 -0.97 -3.47 14.84
CA ASN A 59 -1.46 -4.83 15.01
C ASN A 59 -1.92 -5.46 13.70
N ILE A 60 -2.63 -4.70 12.83
CA ILE A 60 -3.04 -5.16 11.51
C ILE A 60 -1.81 -5.54 10.67
N LEU A 61 -0.79 -4.70 10.64
CA LEU A 61 0.43 -4.97 9.87
C LEU A 61 1.23 -6.13 10.45
N ASP A 62 1.42 -6.16 11.77
CA ASP A 62 2.16 -7.21 12.47
C ASP A 62 1.55 -8.61 12.27
N GLN A 63 0.23 -8.70 12.14
CA GLN A 63 -0.44 -9.96 11.81
C GLN A 63 0.15 -10.58 10.54
N TYR A 64 0.35 -9.81 9.48
CA TYR A 64 0.89 -10.30 8.21
C TYR A 64 2.40 -10.45 8.26
N PHE A 65 3.11 -9.57 8.95
CA PHE A 65 4.56 -9.68 9.15
C PHE A 65 4.93 -10.96 9.89
N SER A 66 4.16 -11.29 10.94
CA SER A 66 4.35 -12.52 11.70
C SER A 66 3.91 -13.77 10.94
N GLN A 67 2.84 -13.68 10.14
CA GLN A 67 2.30 -14.81 9.38
C GLN A 67 3.22 -15.25 8.23
N TYR A 68 3.81 -14.31 7.50
CA TYR A 68 4.62 -14.61 6.30
C TYR A 68 6.12 -14.57 6.57
N GLY A 69 6.57 -13.92 7.65
CA GLY A 69 7.96 -13.57 7.91
C GLY A 69 8.29 -12.16 7.40
N HIS A 70 9.03 -11.39 8.20
CA HIS A 70 9.32 -9.98 7.92
C HIS A 70 10.12 -9.77 6.63
N ASP A 71 10.94 -10.73 6.26
CA ASP A 71 11.76 -10.81 5.04
C ASP A 71 10.98 -11.19 3.78
N LYS A 72 9.78 -11.76 3.95
CA LYS A 72 8.88 -12.19 2.86
C LYS A 72 7.69 -11.26 2.63
N VAL A 73 7.67 -10.13 3.29
CA VAL A 73 6.64 -9.10 3.09
C VAL A 73 7.25 -7.86 2.46
N PHE A 74 6.55 -7.30 1.48
CA PHE A 74 6.92 -6.04 0.84
C PHE A 74 5.78 -5.04 0.93
N VAL A 75 6.05 -3.84 1.46
CA VAL A 75 5.05 -2.80 1.64
C VAL A 75 5.22 -1.69 0.61
N THR A 76 4.12 -1.28 -0.02
CA THR A 76 4.09 -0.10 -0.89
C THR A 76 3.19 0.96 -0.29
N LEU A 77 3.77 2.10 0.06
CA LEU A 77 3.07 3.26 0.61
C LEU A 77 2.95 4.35 -0.46
N GLU A 78 1.77 4.95 -0.62
CA GLU A 78 1.63 6.10 -1.51
C GLU A 78 2.39 7.31 -0.96
N LYS A 79 3.18 7.95 -1.82
CA LYS A 79 3.89 9.19 -1.48
C LYS A 79 2.90 10.34 -1.29
N HIS A 80 2.90 10.92 -0.10
CA HIS A 80 2.19 12.16 0.12
C HIS A 80 2.79 13.28 -0.75
N THR A 81 1.93 13.90 -1.55
CA THR A 81 2.30 15.07 -2.35
C THR A 81 1.33 16.21 -2.01
N PRO A 82 1.83 17.34 -1.47
CA PRO A 82 1.00 18.51 -1.22
C PRO A 82 0.29 18.96 -2.49
N ARG A 83 -1.00 19.27 -2.39
CA ARG A 83 -1.81 19.73 -3.53
C ARG A 83 -2.18 21.21 -3.33
N PRO A 84 -2.10 22.04 -4.38
CA PRO A 84 -2.62 23.40 -4.32
C PRO A 84 -4.09 23.41 -3.90
N GLY A 85 -4.47 24.35 -3.01
CA GLY A 85 -5.83 24.45 -2.48
C GLY A 85 -6.18 23.52 -1.34
N GLN A 86 -5.32 22.57 -0.98
CA GLN A 86 -5.50 21.76 0.22
C GLN A 86 -5.02 22.53 1.47
N GLY A 87 -5.88 22.63 2.48
CA GLY A 87 -5.54 23.34 3.71
C GLY A 87 -4.31 22.75 4.43
N ILE A 88 -3.47 23.63 4.99
CA ILE A 88 -2.22 23.24 5.69
C ILE A 88 -2.47 22.18 6.76
N SER A 89 -3.54 22.33 7.57
CA SER A 89 -3.88 21.34 8.60
C SER A 89 -4.13 19.93 8.04
N SER A 90 -4.76 19.82 6.88
CA SER A 90 -5.00 18.54 6.22
C SER A 90 -3.72 17.93 5.68
N GLN A 91 -2.84 18.75 5.13
CA GLN A 91 -1.53 18.32 4.65
C GLN A 91 -0.65 17.82 5.79
N CYS A 92 -0.59 18.56 6.91
CA CYS A 92 0.17 18.15 8.10
C CYS A 92 -0.36 16.83 8.70
N LYS A 93 -1.67 16.65 8.74
CA LYS A 93 -2.27 15.38 9.20
C LYS A 93 -1.88 14.20 8.32
N LEU A 94 -1.96 14.37 7.01
CA LEU A 94 -1.61 13.30 6.08
C LEU A 94 -0.11 12.97 6.13
N ALA A 95 0.76 14.01 6.18
CA ALA A 95 2.20 13.82 6.34
C ALA A 95 2.54 13.08 7.64
N ARG A 96 1.84 13.42 8.76
CA ARG A 96 2.01 12.71 10.02
C ARG A 96 1.62 11.23 9.90
N ILE A 97 0.50 10.91 9.23
CA ILE A 97 0.06 9.53 9.03
C ILE A 97 1.09 8.76 8.21
N CYS A 98 1.60 9.34 7.12
CA CYS A 98 2.67 8.72 6.33
C CYS A 98 3.91 8.41 7.18
N GLY A 99 4.39 9.37 7.96
CA GLY A 99 5.56 9.16 8.83
C GLY A 99 5.32 8.11 9.93
N ILE A 100 4.08 7.99 10.45
CA ILE A 100 3.71 6.92 11.39
C ILE A 100 3.79 5.55 10.70
N ILE A 101 3.23 5.41 9.50
CA ILE A 101 3.24 4.15 8.74
C ILE A 101 4.69 3.75 8.42
N GLU A 102 5.48 4.68 7.91
CA GLU A 102 6.90 4.46 7.64
C GLU A 102 7.66 4.01 8.91
N GLY A 103 7.40 4.68 10.04
CA GLY A 103 7.98 4.34 11.33
C GLY A 103 7.61 2.93 11.80
N ILE A 104 6.35 2.51 11.64
CA ILE A 104 5.89 1.16 11.98
C ILE A 104 6.62 0.14 11.11
N VAL A 105 6.56 0.27 9.79
CA VAL A 105 7.16 -0.69 8.86
C VAL A 105 8.67 -0.80 9.08
N SER A 106 9.36 0.34 9.24
CA SER A 106 10.80 0.38 9.53
C SER A 106 11.15 -0.28 10.86
N ALA A 107 10.34 -0.06 11.91
CA ALA A 107 10.60 -0.64 13.23
C ALA A 107 10.46 -2.17 13.25
N PHE A 108 9.60 -2.72 12.39
CA PHE A 108 9.49 -4.17 12.18
C PHE A 108 10.56 -4.74 11.23
N GLY A 109 11.39 -3.90 10.62
CA GLY A 109 12.44 -4.34 9.69
C GLY A 109 11.90 -4.89 8.36
N VAL A 110 10.66 -4.55 7.99
CA VAL A 110 10.03 -4.99 6.75
C VAL A 110 10.46 -4.10 5.59
N SER A 111 10.75 -4.70 4.44
CA SER A 111 11.11 -3.99 3.22
C SER A 111 9.92 -3.18 2.68
N TYR A 112 10.15 -1.93 2.30
CA TYR A 112 9.11 -1.09 1.73
C TYR A 112 9.62 -0.10 0.69
N GLN A 113 8.68 0.42 -0.10
CA GLN A 113 8.90 1.54 -0.99
C GLN A 113 7.82 2.61 -0.84
N ILE A 114 8.20 3.84 -1.17
CA ILE A 114 7.27 4.96 -1.27
C ILE A 114 7.03 5.25 -2.75
N ALA A 115 5.82 4.97 -3.24
CA ALA A 115 5.46 5.08 -4.64
C ALA A 115 4.80 6.43 -4.95
N HIS A 116 5.30 7.13 -5.96
CA HIS A 116 4.68 8.39 -6.42
C HIS A 116 3.38 8.08 -7.19
N PRO A 117 2.29 8.86 -7.03
CA PRO A 117 1.02 8.65 -7.74
C PRO A 117 1.17 8.48 -9.26
N ARG A 118 2.03 9.27 -9.91
CA ARG A 118 2.31 9.18 -11.36
C ARG A 118 3.02 7.87 -11.75
N THR A 119 3.65 7.19 -10.81
CA THR A 119 4.42 5.97 -11.08
C THR A 119 3.53 4.75 -10.91
N TRP A 120 2.90 4.59 -9.75
CA TRP A 120 2.06 3.42 -9.50
C TRP A 120 0.77 3.41 -10.33
N SER A 121 0.23 4.59 -10.69
CA SER A 121 -0.97 4.66 -11.55
C SER A 121 -0.77 4.06 -12.94
N LYS A 122 0.47 3.77 -13.33
CA LYS A 122 0.77 3.05 -14.57
C LYS A 122 0.23 1.61 -14.59
N VAL A 123 -0.05 1.02 -13.44
CA VAL A 123 -0.73 -0.29 -13.33
C VAL A 123 -2.14 -0.26 -13.93
N MET A 124 -2.75 0.92 -14.07
CA MET A 124 -4.09 1.12 -14.65
C MET A 124 -4.09 1.43 -16.15
N ARG A 125 -3.01 1.19 -16.89
CA ARG A 125 -2.92 1.55 -18.32
C ARG A 125 -3.88 0.77 -19.21
N ASP A 126 -4.32 -0.39 -18.75
CA ASP A 126 -5.26 -1.28 -19.42
C ASP A 126 -6.73 -0.85 -19.30
N VAL A 127 -6.99 0.26 -18.61
CA VAL A 127 -8.36 0.73 -18.34
C VAL A 127 -8.54 2.17 -18.76
N GLU A 128 -9.54 2.43 -19.62
CA GLU A 128 -10.02 3.76 -19.94
C GLU A 128 -11.08 4.22 -18.93
N GLY A 129 -11.07 5.51 -18.60
CA GLY A 129 -12.05 6.11 -17.70
C GLY A 129 -11.94 7.64 -17.68
N SER A 130 -13.03 8.29 -17.28
CA SER A 130 -13.17 9.75 -17.28
C SER A 130 -12.19 10.46 -16.35
N ASP A 131 -11.81 9.81 -15.26
CA ASP A 131 -10.90 10.33 -14.25
C ASP A 131 -10.11 9.19 -13.58
N VAL A 132 -9.08 9.58 -12.81
CA VAL A 132 -8.17 8.63 -12.17
C VAL A 132 -8.88 7.70 -11.19
N LYS A 133 -9.88 8.20 -10.43
CA LYS A 133 -10.60 7.39 -9.44
C LYS A 133 -11.48 6.34 -10.10
N THR A 134 -12.18 6.71 -11.16
CA THR A 134 -12.97 5.77 -11.97
C THR A 134 -12.08 4.68 -12.55
N ARG A 135 -10.91 5.04 -13.09
CA ARG A 135 -9.95 4.05 -13.61
C ARG A 135 -9.42 3.12 -12.52
N ALA A 136 -9.13 3.64 -11.33
CA ALA A 136 -8.68 2.82 -10.20
C ALA A 136 -9.74 1.78 -9.81
N ILE A 137 -11.00 2.20 -9.65
CA ILE A 137 -12.11 1.30 -9.34
C ILE A 137 -12.29 0.25 -10.42
N LEU A 138 -12.33 0.63 -11.70
CA LEU A 138 -12.51 -0.30 -12.82
C LEU A 138 -11.34 -1.29 -12.93
N SER A 139 -10.11 -0.82 -12.76
CA SER A 139 -8.92 -1.65 -12.79
C SER A 139 -8.90 -2.66 -11.65
N ALA A 140 -9.22 -2.22 -10.43
CA ALA A 140 -9.30 -3.09 -9.26
C ALA A 140 -10.45 -4.10 -9.38
N SER A 141 -11.64 -3.69 -9.82
CA SER A 141 -12.80 -4.58 -10.00
C SER A 141 -12.56 -5.69 -11.03
N ARG A 142 -11.76 -5.42 -12.06
CA ARG A 142 -11.41 -6.43 -13.07
C ARG A 142 -10.44 -7.49 -12.54
N ARG A 143 -9.55 -7.10 -11.62
CA ARG A 143 -8.53 -7.98 -11.04
C ARG A 143 -9.04 -8.75 -9.84
N TRP A 144 -9.84 -8.11 -9.00
CA TRP A 144 -10.31 -8.65 -7.72
C TRP A 144 -11.83 -8.45 -7.61
N SER A 145 -12.58 -9.41 -8.13
CA SER A 145 -14.06 -9.37 -8.11
C SER A 145 -14.63 -9.44 -6.69
N GLU A 146 -13.88 -10.00 -5.75
CA GLU A 146 -14.19 -10.12 -4.33
C GLU A 146 -13.91 -8.83 -3.53
N LEU A 147 -13.20 -7.86 -4.11
CA LEU A 147 -12.93 -6.57 -3.48
C LEU A 147 -14.19 -5.71 -3.46
N ASP A 148 -14.75 -5.47 -2.28
CA ASP A 148 -15.93 -4.61 -2.13
C ASP A 148 -15.62 -3.15 -2.48
N LEU A 149 -16.04 -2.73 -3.67
CA LEU A 149 -15.93 -1.37 -4.21
C LEU A 149 -17.30 -0.70 -4.39
N SER A 150 -18.34 -1.20 -3.72
CA SER A 150 -19.74 -0.76 -3.89
C SER A 150 -20.01 0.68 -3.43
N LYS A 151 -19.17 1.26 -2.56
CA LYS A 151 -19.36 2.61 -2.01
C LYS A 151 -18.37 3.60 -2.61
N LYS A 152 -18.80 4.86 -2.76
CA LYS A 152 -17.95 5.95 -3.29
C LYS A 152 -16.60 6.08 -2.55
N LYS A 153 -16.56 5.87 -1.24
CA LYS A 153 -15.33 5.93 -0.43
C LYS A 153 -14.39 4.76 -0.68
N HIS A 154 -14.85 3.67 -1.30
CA HIS A 154 -14.04 2.48 -1.54
C HIS A 154 -13.02 2.65 -2.68
N HIS A 155 -12.94 3.85 -3.32
CA HIS A 155 -11.82 4.15 -4.19
C HIS A 155 -10.46 4.04 -3.47
N ASN A 156 -10.40 4.31 -2.16
CA ASN A 156 -9.18 4.17 -1.37
C ASN A 156 -8.74 2.70 -1.24
N ARG A 157 -9.71 1.75 -1.20
CA ARG A 157 -9.40 0.31 -1.26
C ARG A 157 -8.84 -0.09 -2.62
N ALA A 158 -9.39 0.48 -3.70
CA ALA A 158 -8.88 0.26 -5.04
C ALA A 158 -7.45 0.80 -5.18
N ASP A 159 -7.18 2.01 -4.68
CA ASP A 159 -5.84 2.61 -4.70
C ASP A 159 -4.85 1.76 -3.90
N ALA A 160 -5.23 1.29 -2.70
CA ALA A 160 -4.39 0.42 -1.88
C ALA A 160 -4.10 -0.95 -2.57
N ALA A 161 -5.12 -1.56 -3.21
CA ALA A 161 -4.92 -2.81 -3.96
C ALA A 161 -3.96 -2.62 -5.14
N LEU A 162 -4.09 -1.53 -5.88
CA LEU A 162 -3.22 -1.20 -6.99
C LEU A 162 -1.80 -0.83 -6.54
N LEU A 163 -1.63 -0.26 -5.35
CA LEU A 163 -0.32 -0.05 -4.72
C LEU A 163 0.36 -1.37 -4.37
N ALA A 164 -0.38 -2.33 -3.81
CA ALA A 164 0.14 -3.67 -3.53
C ALA A 164 0.60 -4.37 -4.82
N GLU A 165 -0.23 -4.31 -5.87
CA GLU A 165 0.09 -4.89 -7.19
C GLU A 165 1.28 -4.20 -7.84
N TYR A 166 1.38 -2.88 -7.72
CA TYR A 166 2.56 -2.15 -8.17
C TYR A 166 3.84 -2.62 -7.46
N GLY A 167 3.77 -2.82 -6.14
CA GLY A 167 4.88 -3.35 -5.35
C GLY A 167 5.31 -4.74 -5.83
N ARG A 168 4.35 -5.62 -6.11
CA ARG A 168 4.58 -6.97 -6.63
C ARG A 168 5.30 -6.94 -7.98
N ILE A 169 4.78 -6.18 -8.93
CA ILE A 169 5.39 -6.06 -10.27
C ILE A 169 6.78 -5.43 -10.19
N TYR A 170 6.95 -4.40 -9.36
CA TYR A 170 8.24 -3.73 -9.18
C TYR A 170 9.30 -4.67 -8.60
N HIS A 171 8.93 -5.45 -7.59
CA HIS A 171 9.82 -6.41 -6.95
C HIS A 171 10.24 -7.52 -7.92
N ASP A 172 9.31 -8.11 -8.65
CA ASP A 172 9.58 -9.17 -9.63
C ASP A 172 10.56 -8.67 -10.72
N THR A 173 10.32 -7.45 -11.24
CA THR A 173 11.20 -6.85 -12.25
C THR A 173 12.61 -6.58 -11.71
N ALA A 174 12.73 -6.14 -10.45
CA ALA A 174 14.02 -5.88 -9.83
C ALA A 174 14.84 -7.18 -9.64
N VAL A 175 14.16 -8.26 -9.27
CA VAL A 175 14.78 -9.60 -9.13
C VAL A 175 15.28 -10.13 -10.48
N GLU A 176 14.47 -10.02 -11.54
CA GLU A 176 14.86 -10.45 -12.89
C GLU A 176 16.07 -9.71 -13.43
N LEU A 177 16.19 -8.41 -13.16
CA LEU A 177 17.34 -7.59 -13.61
C LEU A 177 18.63 -7.89 -12.83
N GLN A 178 18.54 -8.39 -11.61
CA GLN A 178 19.71 -8.78 -10.82
C GLN A 178 20.22 -10.20 -11.13
N GLY A 179 19.37 -11.02 -11.75
CA GLY A 179 19.72 -12.40 -12.14
C GLY A 179 20.35 -12.53 -13.54
N GLN A 180 20.58 -11.41 -14.25
CA GLN A 180 21.27 -11.37 -15.55
C GLN A 180 22.70 -10.84 -15.41
#